data_c8394f7ab2f8728a8855731b2651aeaa
#
_entry.id   c8394f7ab2f8728a8855731b2651aeaa
#
_cell.length_a   1.000
_cell.length_b   1.000
_cell.length_c   1.000
_cell.angle_alpha   90.00
_cell.angle_beta   90.00
_cell.angle_gamma   90.00
#
_symmetry.space_group_name_H-M   'P 1'
#
loop_
_entity.id
_entity.type
_entity.pdbx_description
1 polymer ?
#
loop_
_entity_poly.entity_id
_entity_poly.type
_entity_poly.pdbx_seq_one_letter_code
_entity_poly.pdbx_strand_id
1 'polypeptide(L)'
;MILTELAIGAVIGLIISTTGVGGGVIVLPILTYFFGLNALAAVATANFLSMLMKISSSYMHFRLGNIPFKGAMIVLAIMLPSTFLASLLVTWLGSLEGYEKQVEWGINLLVAAAIIFSLYLFVQRMFFAAPAKMTVVQTSQLKSMALPAVLAGIVLGATGVGGGVVVLPMLLRYMQLNIKQAIGTSIFVTTVLSGSSALAYAQEGYTDLKLALILCAGALIVMPVAKYLLVHLSERTFQYTTLLLIACSAVMMTLNLFSF
;
A
#
# COMPACT_ATOMS: atom_id res chain seq x y z
N MET A 1 -18.38 -1.03 -20.04
CA MET A 1 -18.02 -0.81 -18.63
C MET A 1 -17.18 -1.96 -18.08
N ILE A 2 -17.67 -3.20 -17.93
CA ILE A 2 -16.87 -4.30 -17.33
C ILE A 2 -15.54 -4.54 -18.04
N LEU A 3 -15.50 -4.49 -19.37
CA LEU A 3 -14.27 -4.70 -20.13
C LEU A 3 -13.22 -3.63 -19.89
N THR A 4 -13.66 -2.37 -19.76
CA THR A 4 -12.77 -1.24 -19.42
C THR A 4 -12.26 -1.35 -17.99
N GLU A 5 -13.09 -1.76 -17.05
CA GLU A 5 -12.72 -2.02 -15.66
C GLU A 5 -11.68 -3.16 -15.58
N LEU A 6 -11.89 -4.27 -16.30
CA LEU A 6 -10.92 -5.37 -16.39
C LEU A 6 -9.59 -4.91 -17.00
N ALA A 7 -9.62 -4.08 -18.06
CA ALA A 7 -8.41 -3.55 -18.67
C ALA A 7 -7.63 -2.64 -17.71
N ILE A 8 -8.32 -1.75 -16.98
CA ILE A 8 -7.70 -0.91 -15.95
C ILE A 8 -7.14 -1.80 -14.82
N GLY A 9 -7.90 -2.82 -14.39
CA GLY A 9 -7.43 -3.80 -13.40
C GLY A 9 -6.16 -4.52 -13.86
N ALA A 10 -6.09 -4.90 -15.14
CA ALA A 10 -4.91 -5.52 -15.74
C ALA A 10 -3.69 -4.56 -15.70
N VAL A 11 -3.88 -3.29 -16.04
CA VAL A 11 -2.82 -2.27 -15.95
C VAL A 11 -2.35 -2.09 -14.51
N ILE A 12 -3.29 -1.95 -13.55
CA ILE A 12 -2.98 -1.87 -12.12
C ILE A 12 -2.18 -3.09 -11.67
N GLY A 13 -2.65 -4.30 -12.03
CA GLY A 13 -2.00 -5.56 -11.67
C GLY A 13 -0.60 -5.67 -12.22
N LEU A 14 -0.38 -5.27 -13.47
CA LEU A 14 0.92 -5.25 -14.10
C LEU A 14 1.86 -4.29 -13.36
N ILE A 15 1.43 -3.08 -13.07
CA ILE A 15 2.21 -2.07 -12.36
C ILE A 15 2.59 -2.55 -10.96
N ILE A 16 1.61 -3.01 -10.16
CA ILE A 16 1.86 -3.46 -8.78
C ILE A 16 2.79 -4.68 -8.76
N SER A 17 2.55 -5.65 -9.64
CA SER A 17 3.36 -6.87 -9.70
C SER A 17 4.80 -6.60 -10.13
N THR A 18 5.02 -5.63 -11.00
CA THR A 18 6.36 -5.28 -11.48
C THR A 18 7.10 -4.32 -10.55
N THR A 19 6.42 -3.34 -9.96
CA THR A 19 7.07 -2.31 -9.16
C THR A 19 7.21 -2.67 -7.67
N GLY A 20 6.38 -3.61 -7.17
CA GLY A 20 6.30 -3.93 -5.74
C GLY A 20 5.83 -2.76 -4.86
N VAL A 21 5.45 -1.64 -5.46
CA VAL A 21 4.84 -0.51 -4.76
C VAL A 21 3.45 -0.93 -4.32
N GLY A 22 3.14 -0.74 -3.05
CA GLY A 22 1.85 -1.11 -2.50
C GLY A 22 0.70 -0.45 -3.28
N GLY A 23 -0.39 -1.22 -3.46
CA GLY A 23 -1.54 -0.83 -4.29
C GLY A 23 -2.07 0.58 -4.02
N GLY A 24 -2.04 1.05 -2.76
CA GLY A 24 -2.61 2.35 -2.40
C GLY A 24 -2.02 3.54 -3.15
N VAL A 25 -0.71 3.58 -3.40
CA VAL A 25 -0.06 4.74 -4.06
C VAL A 25 -0.56 4.96 -5.49
N ILE A 26 -0.78 3.88 -6.24
CA ILE A 26 -1.14 3.95 -7.66
C ILE A 26 -2.65 3.78 -7.86
N VAL A 27 -3.26 2.94 -7.04
CA VAL A 27 -4.69 2.63 -7.15
C VAL A 27 -5.55 3.84 -6.77
N LEU A 28 -5.19 4.59 -5.72
CA LEU A 28 -5.99 5.72 -5.27
C LEU A 28 -6.25 6.77 -6.34
N PRO A 29 -5.23 7.33 -7.04
CA PRO A 29 -5.47 8.26 -8.14
C PRO A 29 -6.35 7.65 -9.24
N ILE A 30 -6.17 6.38 -9.54
CA ILE A 30 -6.98 5.70 -10.56
C ILE A 30 -8.45 5.62 -10.12
N LEU A 31 -8.71 5.21 -8.88
CA LEU A 31 -10.08 5.13 -8.35
C LEU A 31 -10.76 6.50 -8.28
N THR A 32 -10.02 7.53 -7.90
CA THR A 32 -10.56 8.88 -7.79
C THR A 32 -10.80 9.50 -9.17
N TYR A 33 -9.83 9.45 -10.10
CA TYR A 33 -9.93 10.15 -11.39
C TYR A 33 -10.68 9.38 -12.47
N PHE A 34 -10.51 8.05 -12.56
CA PHE A 34 -11.15 7.25 -13.61
C PHE A 34 -12.53 6.73 -13.21
N PHE A 35 -12.73 6.48 -11.92
CA PHE A 35 -13.99 5.94 -11.42
C PHE A 35 -14.82 6.97 -10.64
N GLY A 36 -14.29 8.17 -10.38
CA GLY A 36 -14.99 9.25 -9.70
C GLY A 36 -15.34 8.93 -8.24
N LEU A 37 -14.61 8.01 -7.61
CA LEU A 37 -14.85 7.69 -6.20
C LEU A 37 -14.39 8.86 -5.32
N ASN A 38 -15.20 9.18 -4.32
CA ASN A 38 -14.77 10.09 -3.26
C ASN A 38 -13.60 9.49 -2.46
N ALA A 39 -12.91 10.32 -1.67
CA ALA A 39 -11.68 9.90 -0.98
C ALA A 39 -11.90 8.67 -0.08
N LEU A 40 -13.02 8.61 0.66
CA LEU A 40 -13.35 7.48 1.54
C LEU A 40 -13.55 6.19 0.75
N ALA A 41 -14.39 6.23 -0.29
CA ALA A 41 -14.65 5.07 -1.13
C ALA A 41 -13.41 4.61 -1.87
N ALA A 42 -12.57 5.54 -2.33
CA ALA A 42 -11.30 5.22 -2.98
C ALA A 42 -10.34 4.50 -2.02
N VAL A 43 -10.16 5.01 -0.78
CA VAL A 43 -9.31 4.38 0.24
C VAL A 43 -9.85 3.01 0.65
N ALA A 44 -11.16 2.89 0.88
CA ALA A 44 -11.83 1.64 1.22
C ALA A 44 -11.62 0.57 0.14
N THR A 45 -11.93 0.92 -1.11
CA THR A 45 -11.82 0.03 -2.27
C THR A 45 -10.37 -0.33 -2.56
N ALA A 46 -9.43 0.62 -2.44
CA ALA A 46 -7.99 0.37 -2.62
C ALA A 46 -7.44 -0.59 -1.56
N ASN A 47 -7.84 -0.48 -0.30
CA ASN A 47 -7.44 -1.41 0.76
C ASN A 47 -7.94 -2.83 0.49
N PHE A 48 -9.21 -2.97 0.11
CA PHE A 48 -9.80 -4.27 -0.21
C PHE A 48 -9.12 -4.90 -1.42
N LEU A 49 -8.95 -4.16 -2.50
CA LEU A 49 -8.24 -4.60 -3.71
C LEU A 49 -6.78 -4.98 -3.37
N SER A 50 -6.10 -4.17 -2.59
CA SER A 50 -4.71 -4.42 -2.16
C SER A 50 -4.58 -5.71 -1.35
N MET A 51 -5.53 -5.99 -0.45
CA MET A 51 -5.60 -7.25 0.28
C MET A 51 -5.72 -8.43 -0.69
N LEU A 52 -6.71 -8.41 -1.59
CA LEU A 52 -6.95 -9.49 -2.54
C LEU A 52 -5.72 -9.81 -3.40
N MET A 53 -5.09 -8.78 -3.95
CA MET A 53 -3.90 -8.94 -4.81
C MET A 53 -2.69 -9.49 -4.06
N LYS A 54 -2.56 -9.21 -2.77
CA LYS A 54 -1.41 -9.65 -1.96
C LYS A 54 -1.57 -11.03 -1.33
N ILE A 55 -2.78 -11.59 -1.25
CA ILE A 55 -3.01 -12.92 -0.65
C ILE A 55 -2.14 -13.97 -1.32
N SER A 56 -2.16 -14.05 -2.65
CA SER A 56 -1.36 -15.02 -3.39
C SER A 56 0.14 -14.84 -3.20
N SER A 57 0.62 -13.58 -3.23
CA SER A 57 2.02 -13.26 -3.00
C SER A 57 2.46 -13.58 -1.58
N SER A 58 1.62 -13.28 -0.60
CA SER A 58 1.86 -13.60 0.82
C SER A 58 1.99 -15.12 1.02
N TYR A 59 1.09 -15.90 0.45
CA TYR A 59 1.15 -17.37 0.51
C TYR A 59 2.43 -17.92 -0.15
N MET A 60 2.80 -17.37 -1.31
CA MET A 60 4.04 -17.78 -2.00
C MET A 60 5.28 -17.51 -1.14
N HIS A 61 5.40 -16.30 -0.56
CA HIS A 61 6.52 -15.96 0.31
C HIS A 61 6.55 -16.80 1.59
N PHE A 62 5.39 -17.15 2.13
CA PHE A 62 5.28 -18.09 3.26
C PHE A 62 5.81 -19.47 2.89
N ARG A 63 5.41 -20.02 1.76
CA ARG A 63 5.90 -21.33 1.25
C ARG A 63 7.39 -21.35 0.98
N LEU A 64 7.97 -20.23 0.56
CA LEU A 64 9.41 -20.08 0.30
C LEU A 64 10.25 -19.85 1.58
N GLY A 65 9.62 -19.78 2.77
CA GLY A 65 10.33 -19.50 4.02
C GLY A 65 10.87 -18.07 4.13
N ASN A 66 10.37 -17.15 3.32
CA ASN A 66 10.81 -15.76 3.30
C ASN A 66 10.14 -14.89 4.39
N ILE A 67 9.34 -15.49 5.28
CA ILE A 67 8.66 -14.76 6.34
C ILE A 67 9.18 -15.24 7.69
N PRO A 68 10.04 -14.49 8.38
CA PRO A 68 10.44 -14.75 9.76
C PRO A 68 9.23 -14.49 10.67
N PHE A 69 8.43 -15.53 10.90
CA PHE A 69 7.09 -15.43 11.46
C PHE A 69 7.04 -14.70 12.81
N LYS A 70 8.02 -14.96 13.69
CA LYS A 70 8.11 -14.27 15.00
C LYS A 70 8.25 -12.75 14.82
N GLY A 71 9.12 -12.31 13.91
CA GLY A 71 9.29 -10.89 13.60
C GLY A 71 8.06 -10.28 12.95
N ALA A 72 7.46 -10.98 12.00
CA ALA A 72 6.22 -10.54 11.33
C ALA A 72 5.08 -10.34 12.32
N MET A 73 4.91 -11.24 13.30
CA MET A 73 3.89 -11.13 14.34
C MET A 73 4.12 -9.95 15.29
N ILE A 74 5.38 -9.63 15.61
CA ILE A 74 5.71 -8.43 16.43
C ILE A 74 5.31 -7.16 15.69
N VAL A 75 5.64 -7.06 14.39
CA VAL A 75 5.26 -5.91 13.57
C VAL A 75 3.74 -5.80 13.46
N LEU A 76 3.06 -6.91 13.22
CA LEU A 76 1.60 -6.96 13.21
C LEU A 76 0.99 -6.51 14.54
N ALA A 77 1.49 -7.00 15.66
CA ALA A 77 0.98 -6.65 16.98
C ALA A 77 1.07 -5.14 17.26
N ILE A 78 2.07 -4.45 16.70
CA ILE A 78 2.23 -3.00 16.85
C ILE A 78 1.37 -2.24 15.83
N MET A 79 1.38 -2.66 14.56
CA MET A 79 0.74 -1.92 13.48
C MET A 79 -0.76 -2.17 13.37
N LEU A 80 -1.24 -3.38 13.67
CA LEU A 80 -2.64 -3.75 13.47
C LEU A 80 -3.60 -2.90 14.31
N PRO A 81 -3.37 -2.68 15.63
CA PRO A 81 -4.24 -1.81 16.41
C PRO A 81 -4.26 -0.38 15.87
N SER A 82 -3.10 0.18 15.53
CA SER A 82 -3.01 1.55 15.02
C SER A 82 -3.66 1.70 13.64
N THR A 83 -3.49 0.71 12.76
CA THR A 83 -4.15 0.69 11.44
C THR A 83 -5.67 0.60 11.58
N PHE A 84 -6.15 -0.33 12.39
CA PHE A 84 -7.59 -0.55 12.58
C PHE A 84 -8.26 0.67 13.23
N LEU A 85 -7.65 1.22 14.30
CA LEU A 85 -8.15 2.41 14.96
C LEU A 85 -8.15 3.64 14.04
N ALA A 86 -7.11 3.82 13.24
CA ALA A 86 -7.06 4.91 12.26
C ALA A 86 -8.16 4.75 11.19
N SER A 87 -8.39 3.53 10.69
CA SER A 87 -9.49 3.27 9.75
C SER A 87 -10.85 3.54 10.37
N LEU A 88 -11.10 3.09 11.59
CA LEU A 88 -12.35 3.38 12.32
C LEU A 88 -12.54 4.88 12.58
N LEU A 89 -11.47 5.58 12.94
CA LEU A 89 -11.54 7.03 13.14
C LEU A 89 -11.92 7.77 11.86
N VAL A 90 -11.32 7.38 10.73
CA VAL A 90 -11.60 7.99 9.42
C VAL A 90 -13.03 7.69 8.98
N THR A 91 -13.53 6.47 9.16
CA THR A 91 -14.92 6.11 8.84
C THR A 91 -15.91 6.85 9.74
N TRP A 92 -15.62 6.94 11.04
CA TRP A 92 -16.44 7.68 12.00
C TRP A 92 -16.48 9.18 11.66
N LEU A 93 -15.35 9.79 11.33
CA LEU A 93 -15.31 11.18 10.87
C LEU A 93 -16.12 11.39 9.59
N GLY A 94 -16.08 10.41 8.66
CA GLY A 94 -16.85 10.46 7.41
C GLY A 94 -18.35 10.32 7.60
N SER A 95 -18.80 9.74 8.72
CA SER A 95 -20.24 9.62 9.04
C SER A 95 -20.84 10.87 9.73
N LEU A 96 -20.01 11.88 10.06
CA LEU A 96 -20.48 13.10 10.70
C LEU A 96 -21.20 13.99 9.69
N GLU A 97 -22.49 14.18 9.89
CA GLU A 97 -23.34 15.07 9.07
C GLU A 97 -22.81 16.52 9.10
N GLY A 98 -22.74 17.15 7.93
CA GLY A 98 -22.30 18.54 7.77
C GLY A 98 -20.78 18.76 7.70
N TYR A 99 -19.95 17.73 7.93
CA TYR A 99 -18.48 17.80 7.84
C TYR A 99 -17.92 17.00 6.65
N GLU A 100 -18.76 16.50 5.77
CA GLU A 100 -18.39 15.61 4.66
C GLU A 100 -17.25 16.19 3.79
N LYS A 101 -17.37 17.46 3.37
CA LYS A 101 -16.37 18.12 2.53
C LYS A 101 -15.02 18.31 3.25
N GLN A 102 -15.07 18.67 4.54
CA GLN A 102 -13.86 18.86 5.35
C GLN A 102 -13.13 17.53 5.57
N VAL A 103 -13.88 16.46 5.83
CA VAL A 103 -13.33 15.11 5.99
C VAL A 103 -12.73 14.62 4.67
N GLU A 104 -13.45 14.80 3.56
CA GLU A 104 -12.95 14.41 2.24
C GLU A 104 -11.68 15.17 1.87
N TRP A 105 -11.65 16.49 2.07
CA TRP A 105 -10.44 17.29 1.86
C TRP A 105 -9.29 16.84 2.76
N GLY A 106 -9.56 16.57 4.05
CA GLY A 106 -8.57 16.08 5.01
C GLY A 106 -7.97 14.72 4.61
N ILE A 107 -8.80 13.79 4.13
CA ILE A 107 -8.35 12.49 3.65
C ILE A 107 -7.49 12.66 2.38
N ASN A 108 -7.93 13.47 1.41
CA ASN A 108 -7.18 13.75 0.20
C ASN A 108 -5.81 14.37 0.53
N LEU A 109 -5.75 15.28 1.51
CA LEU A 109 -4.51 15.87 2.00
C LEU A 109 -3.59 14.81 2.61
N LEU A 110 -4.11 13.93 3.47
CA LEU A 110 -3.34 12.84 4.07
C LEU A 110 -2.83 11.86 3.02
N VAL A 111 -3.66 11.53 2.02
CA VAL A 111 -3.27 10.66 0.91
C VAL A 111 -2.16 11.31 0.09
N ALA A 112 -2.31 12.58 -0.31
CA ALA A 112 -1.29 13.32 -1.05
C ALA A 112 0.03 13.39 -0.26
N ALA A 113 -0.03 13.73 1.03
CA ALA A 113 1.14 13.77 1.91
C ALA A 113 1.80 12.39 2.03
N ALA A 114 1.02 11.31 2.17
CA ALA A 114 1.53 9.94 2.23
C ALA A 114 2.21 9.52 0.93
N ILE A 115 1.67 9.90 -0.23
CA ILE A 115 2.27 9.60 -1.53
C ILE A 115 3.56 10.41 -1.74
N ILE A 116 3.58 11.70 -1.38
CA ILE A 116 4.78 12.55 -1.45
C ILE A 116 5.87 12.00 -0.52
N PHE A 117 5.51 11.61 0.70
CA PHE A 117 6.44 10.97 1.63
C PHE A 117 6.96 9.65 1.10
N SER A 118 6.09 8.85 0.47
CA SER A 118 6.47 7.61 -0.22
C SER A 118 7.46 7.87 -1.36
N LEU A 119 7.23 8.93 -2.15
CA LEU A 119 8.15 9.37 -3.21
C LEU A 119 9.52 9.74 -2.63
N TYR A 120 9.53 10.52 -1.56
CA TYR A 120 10.78 10.90 -0.86
C TYR A 120 11.57 9.67 -0.39
N LEU A 121 10.91 8.72 0.30
CA LEU A 121 11.55 7.49 0.75
C LEU A 121 12.07 6.63 -0.41
N PHE A 122 11.33 6.59 -1.52
CA PHE A 122 11.73 5.84 -2.69
C PHE A 122 12.95 6.44 -3.37
N VAL A 123 12.98 7.77 -3.53
CA VAL A 123 14.14 8.53 -4.06
C VAL A 123 15.35 8.34 -3.14
N GLN A 124 15.17 8.50 -1.83
CA GLN A 124 16.23 8.29 -0.86
C GLN A 124 16.83 6.87 -0.97
N ARG A 125 15.98 5.86 -1.13
CA ARG A 125 16.43 4.48 -1.31
C ARG A 125 17.17 4.27 -2.63
N MET A 126 16.69 4.87 -3.72
CA MET A 126 17.25 4.70 -5.05
C MET A 126 18.65 5.32 -5.19
N PHE A 127 18.85 6.49 -4.59
CA PHE A 127 20.09 7.26 -4.78
C PHE A 127 21.06 7.21 -3.58
N PHE A 128 20.60 6.94 -2.36
CA PHE A 128 21.41 7.07 -1.14
C PHE A 128 21.48 5.80 -0.30
N ALA A 129 20.81 4.70 -0.67
CA ALA A 129 20.86 3.48 0.13
C ALA A 129 22.21 2.78 -0.03
N ALA A 130 23.00 2.75 1.04
CA ALA A 130 24.12 1.85 1.18
C ALA A 130 23.65 0.39 1.29
N PRO A 131 24.42 -0.60 0.79
CA PRO A 131 24.06 -2.01 0.94
C PRO A 131 23.91 -2.36 2.43
N ALA A 132 22.77 -2.94 2.78
CA ALA A 132 22.47 -3.32 4.15
C ALA A 132 23.50 -4.33 4.67
N LYS A 133 24.28 -3.96 5.68
CA LYS A 133 25.13 -4.90 6.41
C LYS A 133 24.26 -5.75 7.32
N MET A 134 24.32 -7.06 7.15
CA MET A 134 23.66 -8.02 8.04
C MET A 134 24.27 -7.96 9.43
N THR A 135 23.52 -7.51 10.41
CA THR A 135 23.87 -7.59 11.83
C THR A 135 22.71 -8.24 12.60
N VAL A 136 23.02 -8.92 13.69
CA VAL A 136 22.03 -9.65 14.50
C VAL A 136 21.04 -8.68 15.15
N VAL A 137 19.74 -8.98 15.07
CA VAL A 137 18.67 -8.18 15.66
C VAL A 137 18.85 -8.07 17.18
N GLN A 138 19.11 -6.87 17.67
CA GLN A 138 19.14 -6.60 19.11
C GLN A 138 17.77 -6.11 19.61
N THR A 139 17.39 -6.54 20.81
CA THR A 139 16.10 -6.19 21.44
C THR A 139 15.87 -4.67 21.60
N SER A 140 16.96 -3.89 21.67
CA SER A 140 16.91 -2.42 21.70
C SER A 140 16.35 -1.80 20.43
N GLN A 141 16.54 -2.45 19.28
CA GLN A 141 16.06 -1.96 17.98
C GLN A 141 14.55 -2.14 17.82
N LEU A 142 13.94 -3.14 18.47
CA LEU A 142 12.50 -3.33 18.49
C LEU A 142 11.77 -2.19 19.21
N LYS A 143 12.33 -1.66 20.30
CA LYS A 143 11.76 -0.49 21.00
C LYS A 143 11.82 0.76 20.13
N SER A 144 12.91 0.98 19.39
CA SER A 144 13.06 2.13 18.48
C SER A 144 12.17 2.01 17.23
N MET A 145 11.74 0.79 16.85
CA MET A 145 10.82 0.54 15.74
C MET A 145 9.36 0.84 16.11
N ALA A 146 8.99 0.81 17.40
CA ALA A 146 7.58 0.89 17.81
C ALA A 146 6.91 2.18 17.32
N LEU A 147 7.52 3.34 17.52
CA LEU A 147 6.96 4.61 17.06
C LEU A 147 6.83 4.71 15.53
N PRO A 148 7.87 4.42 14.73
CA PRO A 148 7.72 4.33 13.27
C PRO A 148 6.66 3.34 12.81
N ALA A 149 6.52 2.20 13.48
CA ALA A 149 5.53 1.18 13.14
C ALA A 149 4.09 1.67 13.42
N VAL A 150 3.86 2.31 14.57
CA VAL A 150 2.55 2.91 14.89
C VAL A 150 2.19 3.99 13.86
N LEU A 151 3.12 4.89 13.54
CA LEU A 151 2.90 5.95 12.54
C LEU A 151 2.62 5.37 11.15
N ALA A 152 3.39 4.35 10.74
CA ALA A 152 3.15 3.64 9.48
C ALA A 152 1.78 2.95 9.45
N GLY A 153 1.35 2.38 10.58
CA GLY A 153 0.02 1.79 10.73
C GLY A 153 -1.09 2.83 10.60
N ILE A 154 -0.95 3.99 11.24
CA ILE A 154 -1.91 5.10 11.14
C ILE A 154 -2.02 5.58 9.69
N VAL A 155 -0.89 5.83 9.03
CA VAL A 155 -0.87 6.27 7.63
C VAL A 155 -1.56 5.23 6.73
N LEU A 156 -1.24 3.95 6.90
CA LEU A 156 -1.85 2.88 6.10
C LEU A 156 -3.37 2.80 6.35
N GLY A 157 -3.80 2.84 7.60
CA GLY A 157 -5.21 2.76 7.96
C GLY A 157 -6.03 3.94 7.46
N ALA A 158 -5.48 5.15 7.55
CA ALA A 158 -6.16 6.38 7.13
C ALA A 158 -6.15 6.58 5.61
N THR A 159 -5.13 6.11 4.90
CA THR A 159 -4.91 6.44 3.49
C THR A 159 -4.85 5.25 2.55
N GLY A 160 -4.74 4.03 3.06
CA GLY A 160 -4.44 2.85 2.24
C GLY A 160 -3.04 2.84 1.62
N VAL A 161 -2.24 3.88 1.86
CA VAL A 161 -0.87 4.03 1.38
C VAL A 161 0.11 3.53 2.44
N GLY A 162 1.01 2.63 2.12
CA GLY A 162 2.02 2.28 3.12
C GLY A 162 2.70 0.92 2.95
N GLY A 163 2.09 0.02 2.19
CA GLY A 163 2.56 -1.37 2.13
C GLY A 163 4.03 -1.52 1.77
N GLY A 164 4.36 -1.35 0.51
CA GLY A 164 5.72 -1.58 0.01
C GLY A 164 6.68 -0.42 0.24
N VAL A 165 6.16 0.80 0.38
CA VAL A 165 7.01 2.00 0.40
C VAL A 165 7.38 2.42 1.82
N VAL A 166 6.51 2.22 2.80
CA VAL A 166 6.76 2.60 4.20
C VAL A 166 7.24 1.40 5.02
N VAL A 167 6.53 0.26 4.92
CA VAL A 167 6.80 -0.92 5.76
C VAL A 167 8.13 -1.58 5.37
N LEU A 168 8.43 -1.71 4.07
CA LEU A 168 9.64 -2.38 3.63
C LEU A 168 10.93 -1.68 4.11
N PRO A 169 11.11 -0.35 3.94
CA PRO A 169 12.29 0.34 4.49
C PRO A 169 12.38 0.24 6.01
N MET A 170 11.24 0.30 6.70
CA MET A 170 11.20 0.12 8.16
C MET A 170 11.71 -1.26 8.57
N LEU A 171 11.28 -2.33 7.91
CA LEU A 171 11.75 -3.68 8.17
C LEU A 171 13.26 -3.84 7.91
N LEU A 172 13.75 -3.29 6.80
CA LEU A 172 15.17 -3.31 6.47
C LEU A 172 16.03 -2.56 7.49
N ARG A 173 15.54 -1.43 7.98
CA ARG A 173 16.27 -0.58 8.92
C ARG A 173 16.29 -1.15 10.34
N TYR A 174 15.16 -1.60 10.85
CA TYR A 174 14.99 -1.96 12.26
C TYR A 174 15.06 -3.46 12.55
N MET A 175 14.70 -4.30 11.58
CA MET A 175 14.74 -5.76 11.76
C MET A 175 15.91 -6.41 11.06
N GLN A 176 16.69 -5.66 10.28
CA GLN A 176 17.90 -6.13 9.59
C GLN A 176 17.67 -7.42 8.78
N LEU A 177 16.49 -7.56 8.23
CA LEU A 177 16.14 -8.69 7.39
C LEU A 177 16.88 -8.61 6.06
N ASN A 178 17.20 -9.75 5.48
CA ASN A 178 17.65 -9.75 4.09
C ASN A 178 16.50 -9.30 3.18
N ILE A 179 16.82 -8.88 1.96
CA ILE A 179 15.84 -8.23 1.07
C ILE A 179 14.64 -9.14 0.76
N LYS A 180 14.85 -10.46 0.61
CA LYS A 180 13.80 -11.44 0.35
C LYS A 180 12.85 -11.58 1.56
N GLN A 181 13.43 -11.65 2.75
CA GLN A 181 12.66 -11.72 4.01
C GLN A 181 11.90 -10.42 4.27
N ALA A 182 12.52 -9.27 4.03
CA ALA A 182 11.87 -7.97 4.21
C ALA A 182 10.68 -7.80 3.25
N ILE A 183 10.83 -8.20 1.98
CA ILE A 183 9.74 -8.17 0.99
C ILE A 183 8.62 -9.12 1.42
N GLY A 184 8.93 -10.39 1.73
CA GLY A 184 7.93 -11.37 2.15
C GLY A 184 7.19 -10.94 3.41
N THR A 185 7.90 -10.44 4.41
CA THR A 185 7.32 -9.91 5.66
C THR A 185 6.45 -8.68 5.40
N SER A 186 6.92 -7.75 4.57
CA SER A 186 6.15 -6.55 4.21
C SER A 186 4.84 -6.92 3.52
N ILE A 187 4.88 -7.83 2.55
CA ILE A 187 3.67 -8.29 1.84
C ILE A 187 2.70 -8.96 2.81
N PHE A 188 3.18 -9.87 3.65
CA PHE A 188 2.34 -10.57 4.63
C PHE A 188 1.69 -9.60 5.62
N VAL A 189 2.49 -8.76 6.27
CA VAL A 189 2.01 -7.78 7.25
C VAL A 189 0.99 -6.84 6.59
N THR A 190 1.29 -6.28 5.43
CA THR A 190 0.38 -5.35 4.77
C THR A 190 -0.85 -6.01 4.15
N THR A 191 -0.83 -7.30 3.86
CA THR A 191 -2.04 -8.05 3.50
C THR A 191 -3.03 -8.05 4.67
N VAL A 192 -2.55 -8.39 5.87
CA VAL A 192 -3.38 -8.43 7.08
C VAL A 192 -3.87 -7.02 7.46
N LEU A 193 -2.98 -6.02 7.41
CA LEU A 193 -3.33 -4.63 7.71
C LEU A 193 -4.36 -4.07 6.73
N SER A 194 -4.16 -4.28 5.42
CA SER A 194 -5.14 -3.87 4.40
C SER A 194 -6.49 -4.58 4.57
N GLY A 195 -6.47 -5.86 4.98
CA GLY A 195 -7.68 -6.60 5.31
C GLY A 195 -8.42 -6.03 6.52
N SER A 196 -7.71 -5.70 7.60
CA SER A 196 -8.31 -5.09 8.78
C SER A 196 -8.89 -3.70 8.48
N SER A 197 -8.18 -2.90 7.67
CA SER A 197 -8.66 -1.61 7.20
C SER A 197 -9.89 -1.76 6.31
N ALA A 198 -9.85 -2.68 5.34
CA ALA A 198 -10.99 -2.97 4.47
C ALA A 198 -12.25 -3.40 5.25
N LEU A 199 -12.09 -4.19 6.32
CA LEU A 199 -13.19 -4.56 7.20
C LEU A 199 -13.79 -3.34 7.91
N ALA A 200 -12.96 -2.44 8.43
CA ALA A 200 -13.44 -1.22 9.07
C ALA A 200 -14.24 -0.34 8.10
N TYR A 201 -13.74 -0.12 6.90
CA TYR A 201 -14.44 0.66 5.87
C TYR A 201 -15.69 -0.03 5.32
N ALA A 202 -15.70 -1.37 5.23
CA ALA A 202 -16.84 -2.12 4.72
C ALA A 202 -18.06 -2.06 5.66
N GLN A 203 -17.85 -1.91 6.98
CA GLN A 203 -18.93 -1.79 7.95
C GLN A 203 -19.81 -0.56 7.69
N GLU A 204 -19.22 0.52 7.19
CA GLU A 204 -19.92 1.77 6.86
C GLU A 204 -20.34 1.85 5.36
N GLY A 205 -20.13 0.77 4.60
CA GLY A 205 -20.59 0.71 3.20
C GLY A 205 -19.74 1.51 2.20
N TYR A 206 -18.57 2.00 2.58
CA TYR A 206 -17.71 2.79 1.68
C TYR A 206 -17.01 1.96 0.60
N THR A 207 -16.93 0.63 0.75
CA THR A 207 -16.17 -0.22 -0.17
C THR A 207 -16.99 -0.61 -1.39
N ASP A 208 -16.55 -0.25 -2.60
CA ASP A 208 -17.09 -0.79 -3.84
C ASP A 208 -16.52 -2.19 -4.10
N LEU A 209 -17.20 -3.19 -3.54
CA LEU A 209 -16.82 -4.59 -3.66
C LEU A 209 -16.83 -5.07 -5.11
N LYS A 210 -17.83 -4.63 -5.91
CA LYS A 210 -17.98 -5.05 -7.31
C LYS A 210 -16.80 -4.55 -8.13
N LEU A 211 -16.50 -3.26 -8.03
CA LEU A 211 -15.36 -2.66 -8.73
C LEU A 211 -14.05 -3.32 -8.31
N ALA A 212 -13.81 -3.51 -7.00
CA ALA A 212 -12.60 -4.15 -6.50
C ALA A 212 -12.43 -5.57 -7.02
N LEU A 213 -13.48 -6.37 -7.08
CA LEU A 213 -13.42 -7.73 -7.61
C LEU A 213 -13.14 -7.76 -9.11
N ILE A 214 -13.74 -6.86 -9.90
CA ILE A 214 -13.48 -6.77 -11.35
C ILE A 214 -12.04 -6.33 -11.60
N LEU A 215 -11.54 -5.32 -10.89
CA LEU A 215 -10.15 -4.86 -10.99
C LEU A 215 -9.18 -5.97 -10.57
N CYS A 216 -9.48 -6.73 -9.52
CA CYS A 216 -8.69 -7.87 -9.08
C CYS A 216 -8.65 -8.96 -10.15
N ALA A 217 -9.78 -9.29 -10.76
CA ALA A 217 -9.84 -10.28 -11.85
C ALA A 217 -8.96 -9.84 -13.03
N GLY A 218 -9.03 -8.57 -13.45
CA GLY A 218 -8.17 -8.00 -14.46
C GLY A 218 -6.67 -8.12 -14.11
N ALA A 219 -6.33 -7.81 -12.86
CA ALA A 219 -4.97 -7.92 -12.36
C ALA A 219 -4.43 -9.37 -12.37
N LEU A 220 -5.27 -10.35 -12.02
CA LEU A 220 -4.90 -11.75 -12.04
C LEU A 220 -4.66 -12.28 -13.46
N ILE A 221 -5.45 -11.84 -14.43
CA ILE A 221 -5.30 -12.21 -15.85
C ILE A 221 -3.91 -11.82 -16.38
N VAL A 222 -3.39 -10.66 -15.97
CA VAL A 222 -2.12 -10.13 -16.47
C VAL A 222 -0.88 -10.62 -15.70
N MET A 223 -1.08 -11.34 -14.60
CA MET A 223 0.01 -11.82 -13.74
C MET A 223 1.10 -12.63 -14.47
N PRO A 224 0.78 -13.52 -15.43
CA PRO A 224 1.80 -14.22 -16.23
C PRO A 224 2.66 -13.25 -17.05
N VAL A 225 2.04 -12.19 -17.61
CA VAL A 225 2.74 -11.17 -18.39
C VAL A 225 3.66 -10.35 -17.49
N ALA A 226 3.21 -9.99 -16.29
CA ALA A 226 4.02 -9.29 -15.29
C ALA A 226 5.26 -10.10 -14.92
N LYS A 227 5.11 -11.42 -14.72
CA LYS A 227 6.23 -12.34 -14.47
C LYS A 227 7.25 -12.35 -15.63
N TYR A 228 6.75 -12.40 -16.86
CA TYR A 228 7.61 -12.35 -18.06
C TYR A 228 8.41 -11.04 -18.12
N LEU A 229 7.76 -9.90 -17.88
CA LEU A 229 8.41 -8.60 -17.86
C LEU A 229 9.46 -8.49 -16.75
N LEU A 230 9.18 -9.03 -15.55
CA LEU A 230 10.12 -9.05 -14.42
C LEU A 230 11.44 -9.78 -14.74
N VAL A 231 11.39 -10.80 -15.60
CA VAL A 231 12.58 -11.57 -15.97
C VAL A 231 13.39 -10.87 -17.07
N HIS A 232 12.75 -10.12 -17.96
CA HIS A 232 13.38 -9.56 -19.15
C HIS A 232 13.76 -8.08 -19.03
N LEU A 233 13.17 -7.33 -18.10
CA LEU A 233 13.49 -5.92 -17.89
C LEU A 233 14.59 -5.73 -16.86
N SER A 234 15.43 -4.72 -17.08
CA SER A 234 16.52 -4.40 -16.16
C SER A 234 15.98 -3.81 -14.84
N GLU A 235 16.69 -4.05 -13.74
CA GLU A 235 16.34 -3.50 -12.43
C GLU A 235 16.26 -1.96 -12.45
N ARG A 236 17.11 -1.31 -13.21
CA ARG A 236 17.09 0.16 -13.40
C ARG A 236 15.80 0.62 -14.08
N THR A 237 15.36 -0.08 -15.12
CA THR A 237 14.11 0.24 -15.83
C THR A 237 12.92 0.19 -14.85
N PHE A 238 12.87 -0.84 -14.00
CA PHE A 238 11.83 -0.95 -12.96
C PHE A 238 11.87 0.19 -11.97
N GLN A 239 13.05 0.57 -11.50
CA GLN A 239 13.20 1.67 -10.55
C GLN A 239 12.72 3.00 -11.14
N TYR A 240 13.11 3.33 -12.38
CA TYR A 240 12.67 4.55 -13.04
C TYR A 240 11.17 4.55 -13.36
N THR A 241 10.63 3.42 -13.83
CA THR A 241 9.18 3.30 -14.08
C THR A 241 8.39 3.49 -12.80
N THR A 242 8.84 2.88 -11.71
CA THR A 242 8.23 3.02 -10.38
C THR A 242 8.29 4.46 -9.90
N LEU A 243 9.44 5.12 -10.04
CA LEU A 243 9.62 6.53 -9.68
C LEU A 243 8.66 7.43 -10.46
N LEU A 244 8.56 7.24 -11.77
CA LEU A 244 7.65 7.99 -12.63
C LEU A 244 6.19 7.81 -12.18
N LEU A 245 5.77 6.58 -11.90
CA LEU A 245 4.39 6.28 -11.50
C LEU A 245 4.04 6.91 -10.14
N ILE A 246 4.94 6.84 -9.16
CA ILE A 246 4.73 7.48 -7.85
C ILE A 246 4.69 9.01 -8.03
N ALA A 247 5.57 9.57 -8.85
CA ALA A 247 5.58 11.02 -9.14
C ALA A 247 4.30 11.47 -9.83
N CYS A 248 3.83 10.74 -10.85
CA CYS A 248 2.54 11.01 -11.48
C CYS A 248 1.37 10.94 -10.49
N SER A 249 1.37 9.92 -9.63
CA SER A 249 0.36 9.77 -8.57
C SER A 249 0.38 10.93 -7.58
N ALA A 250 1.58 11.40 -7.19
CA ALA A 250 1.74 12.55 -6.30
C ALA A 250 1.18 13.84 -6.95
N VAL A 251 1.49 14.06 -8.23
CA VAL A 251 0.96 15.22 -8.98
C VAL A 251 -0.56 15.15 -9.08
N MET A 252 -1.11 14.00 -9.49
CA MET A 252 -2.56 13.82 -9.62
C MET A 252 -3.27 14.10 -8.28
N MET A 253 -2.83 13.51 -7.18
CA MET A 253 -3.46 13.73 -5.88
C MET A 253 -3.28 15.16 -5.37
N THR A 254 -2.17 15.81 -5.68
CA THR A 254 -1.97 17.22 -5.32
C THR A 254 -2.90 18.13 -6.13
N LEU A 255 -3.08 17.88 -7.43
CA LEU A 255 -4.03 18.62 -8.25
C LEU A 255 -5.47 18.45 -7.77
N ASN A 256 -5.83 17.25 -7.28
CA ASN A 256 -7.14 16.99 -6.71
C ASN A 256 -7.46 17.89 -5.50
N LEU A 257 -6.45 18.21 -4.68
CA LEU A 257 -6.62 19.13 -3.54
C LEU A 257 -7.02 20.56 -3.95
N PHE A 258 -6.63 21.00 -5.13
CA PHE A 258 -6.94 22.34 -5.65
C PHE A 258 -8.23 22.38 -6.47
N SER A 259 -8.82 21.23 -6.77
CA SER A 259 -10.10 21.14 -7.51
C SER A 259 -11.33 21.13 -6.59
N PHE A 260 -11.12 21.12 -5.28
CA PHE A 260 -12.11 21.33 -4.23
C PHE A 260 -12.16 22.81 -3.86
#